data_6f4d6150e3d15f1767c2db898b6d15e0
#
_entry.id   6f4d6150e3d15f1767c2db898b6d15e0
#
_cell.length_a   1.000
_cell.length_b   1.000
_cell.length_c   1.000
_cell.angle_alpha   90.00
_cell.angle_beta   90.00
_cell.angle_gamma   90.00
#
_symmetry.space_group_name_H-M   'P 1'
#
loop_
_entity.id
_entity.type
_entity.pdbx_description
1 polymer ?
#
loop_
_entity_poly.entity_id
_entity_poly.type
_entity_poly.pdbx_seq_one_letter_code
_entity_poly.pdbx_strand_id
1 'polypeptide(L)'
;VVAPESTAFQRSEIWAQLAGKGQVRWRQQWMPYTQISDHLKRAVIASEDDSFVNHDGVDWNAIEKAWERNAQAEAQIAKAQARAPDKPVRAPKIRGGSTITQQLAKNLLLSGERTLLRKGQEFVLALLLEQLLSKQRILEIYLNSVEWGDGVFGAEAAAQHYFKKPAARLSPQEAARLAVMLPAPKRFEKTPGSAYLAGRTRTIVARMGSAELP
;
A
#
# COMPACT_ATOMS: atom_id res chain seq x y z
N VAL A 1 -4.66 -23.43 0.52
CA VAL A 1 -5.36 -22.24 1.06
C VAL A 1 -6.11 -21.58 -0.07
N VAL A 2 -7.44 -21.44 0.08
CA VAL A 2 -8.34 -20.88 -0.92
C VAL A 2 -8.09 -19.37 -1.07
N ALA A 3 -8.25 -18.83 -2.28
CA ALA A 3 -8.22 -17.38 -2.51
C ALA A 3 -9.43 -16.73 -1.81
N PRO A 4 -9.27 -15.63 -1.07
CA PRO A 4 -10.41 -14.94 -0.48
C PRO A 4 -11.28 -14.33 -1.58
N GLU A 5 -12.58 -14.62 -1.56
CA GLU A 5 -13.53 -14.05 -2.53
C GLU A 5 -13.67 -12.54 -2.37
N SER A 6 -13.60 -12.04 -1.13
CA SER A 6 -13.61 -10.62 -0.82
C SER A 6 -12.95 -10.33 0.53
N THR A 7 -12.48 -9.10 0.72
CA THR A 7 -11.92 -8.62 1.98
C THR A 7 -12.93 -7.77 2.75
N ALA A 8 -12.72 -7.56 4.06
CA ALA A 8 -13.55 -6.66 4.86
C ALA A 8 -13.53 -5.23 4.28
N PHE A 9 -12.34 -4.77 3.87
CA PHE A 9 -12.17 -3.47 3.22
C PHE A 9 -12.97 -3.37 1.91
N GLN A 10 -12.89 -4.37 1.06
CA GLN A 10 -13.64 -4.41 -0.20
C GLN A 10 -15.14 -4.35 0.03
N ARG A 11 -15.66 -5.10 1.00
CA ARG A 11 -17.09 -5.04 1.36
C ARG A 11 -17.50 -3.67 1.89
N SER A 12 -16.67 -3.03 2.71
CA SER A 12 -16.96 -1.67 3.20
C SER A 12 -16.98 -0.63 2.07
N GLU A 13 -16.13 -0.77 1.06
CA GLU A 13 -16.13 0.11 -0.12
C GLU A 13 -17.39 -0.07 -0.97
N ILE A 14 -17.86 -1.30 -1.14
CA ILE A 14 -19.15 -1.57 -1.83
C ILE A 14 -20.29 -0.86 -1.10
N TRP A 15 -20.37 -1.02 0.22
CA TRP A 15 -21.40 -0.34 1.02
C TRP A 15 -21.33 1.18 0.91
N ALA A 16 -20.12 1.76 0.97
CA ALA A 16 -19.92 3.19 0.81
C ALA A 16 -20.35 3.70 -0.57
N GLN A 17 -20.09 2.92 -1.63
CA GLN A 17 -20.53 3.26 -2.98
C GLN A 17 -22.06 3.18 -3.14
N LEU A 18 -22.69 2.14 -2.60
CA LEU A 18 -24.15 1.99 -2.62
C LEU A 18 -24.84 3.12 -1.86
N ALA A 19 -24.37 3.45 -0.67
CA ALA A 19 -24.94 4.51 0.17
C ALA A 19 -24.74 5.90 -0.43
N GLY A 20 -23.60 6.15 -1.12
CA GLY A 20 -23.27 7.48 -1.64
C GLY A 20 -23.68 7.74 -3.08
N LYS A 21 -23.59 6.74 -3.95
CA LYS A 21 -23.79 6.91 -5.43
C LYS A 21 -24.88 6.05 -6.03
N GLY A 22 -25.42 5.10 -5.27
CA GLY A 22 -26.41 4.12 -5.75
C GLY A 22 -25.90 3.17 -6.84
N GLN A 23 -24.59 3.21 -7.16
CA GLN A 23 -23.95 2.37 -8.18
C GLN A 23 -22.66 1.78 -7.64
N VAL A 24 -22.45 0.49 -7.87
CA VAL A 24 -21.24 -0.22 -7.50
C VAL A 24 -20.29 -0.31 -8.70
N ARG A 25 -19.08 0.16 -8.52
CA ARG A 25 -17.96 -0.09 -9.44
C ARG A 25 -17.08 -1.15 -8.80
N TRP A 26 -16.94 -2.27 -9.49
CA TRP A 26 -16.15 -3.38 -9.01
C TRP A 26 -15.42 -4.04 -10.16
N ARG A 27 -14.10 -4.10 -10.07
CA ARG A 27 -13.23 -4.83 -10.99
C ARG A 27 -12.19 -5.57 -10.16
N GLN A 28 -12.20 -6.87 -10.24
CA GLN A 28 -11.22 -7.74 -9.62
C GLN A 28 -11.06 -9.00 -10.46
N GLN A 29 -9.83 -9.40 -10.68
CA GLN A 29 -9.50 -10.69 -11.28
C GLN A 29 -8.31 -11.24 -10.52
N TRP A 30 -8.48 -12.43 -9.94
CA TRP A 30 -7.39 -13.10 -9.24
C TRP A 30 -6.36 -13.62 -10.22
N MET A 31 -5.07 -13.37 -9.91
CA MET A 31 -3.93 -13.90 -10.67
C MET A 31 -3.02 -14.70 -9.72
N PRO A 32 -2.63 -15.94 -10.09
CA PRO A 32 -1.59 -16.66 -9.37
C PRO A 32 -0.30 -15.85 -9.27
N TYR A 33 0.45 -16.01 -8.19
CA TYR A 33 1.71 -15.29 -7.96
C TYR A 33 2.66 -15.33 -9.15
N THR A 34 2.79 -16.50 -9.80
CA THR A 34 3.65 -16.73 -10.97
C THR A 34 3.21 -15.98 -12.23
N GLN A 35 1.96 -15.54 -12.28
CA GLN A 35 1.40 -14.79 -13.41
C GLN A 35 1.38 -13.26 -13.18
N ILE A 36 1.87 -12.80 -12.03
CA ILE A 36 2.08 -11.36 -11.76
C ILE A 36 3.53 -11.03 -12.11
N SER A 37 3.74 -9.93 -12.84
CA SER A 37 5.09 -9.46 -13.21
C SER A 37 6.00 -9.31 -11.99
N ASP A 38 7.23 -9.81 -12.07
CA ASP A 38 8.26 -9.60 -11.05
C ASP A 38 8.57 -8.11 -10.85
N HIS A 39 8.43 -7.30 -11.91
CA HIS A 39 8.55 -5.86 -11.77
C HIS A 39 7.52 -5.28 -10.81
N LEU A 40 6.26 -5.75 -10.84
CA LEU A 40 5.23 -5.26 -9.91
C LEU A 40 5.50 -5.72 -8.48
N LYS A 41 5.85 -6.99 -8.29
CA LYS A 41 6.20 -7.55 -6.97
C LYS A 41 7.35 -6.75 -6.34
N ARG A 42 8.46 -6.58 -7.07
CA ARG A 42 9.63 -5.81 -6.62
C ARG A 42 9.30 -4.32 -6.37
N ALA A 43 8.53 -3.70 -7.25
CA ALA A 43 8.15 -2.31 -7.09
C ALA A 43 7.29 -2.07 -5.83
N VAL A 44 6.37 -2.98 -5.53
CA VAL A 44 5.52 -2.92 -4.34
C VAL A 44 6.36 -3.13 -3.08
N ILE A 45 7.23 -4.14 -3.05
CA ILE A 45 8.15 -4.36 -1.93
C ILE A 45 9.03 -3.12 -1.71
N ALA A 46 9.71 -2.62 -2.73
CA ALA A 46 10.57 -1.44 -2.64
C ALA A 46 9.84 -0.15 -2.23
N SER A 47 8.52 -0.05 -2.50
CA SER A 47 7.70 1.11 -2.15
C SER A 47 7.13 1.07 -0.75
N GLU A 48 6.61 -0.10 -0.34
CA GLU A 48 5.79 -0.29 0.84
C GLU A 48 6.54 -0.94 2.00
N ASP A 49 7.49 -1.86 1.69
CA ASP A 49 8.11 -2.71 2.69
C ASP A 49 9.42 -3.32 2.19
N ASP A 50 10.47 -2.50 2.11
CA ASP A 50 11.76 -2.83 1.49
C ASP A 50 12.45 -4.06 2.11
N SER A 51 12.11 -4.40 3.35
CA SER A 51 12.62 -5.53 4.14
C SER A 51 11.63 -6.69 4.25
N PHE A 52 10.61 -6.76 3.38
CA PHE A 52 9.47 -7.68 3.47
C PHE A 52 9.86 -9.13 3.76
N VAL A 53 10.91 -9.65 3.13
CA VAL A 53 11.38 -11.03 3.30
C VAL A 53 12.18 -11.26 4.58
N ASN A 54 12.59 -10.18 5.27
CA ASN A 54 13.54 -10.20 6.38
C ASN A 54 12.91 -9.96 7.76
N HIS A 55 11.56 -9.92 7.87
CA HIS A 55 10.85 -9.74 9.14
C HIS A 55 9.59 -10.61 9.21
N ASP A 56 9.13 -10.91 10.41
CA ASP A 56 7.94 -11.73 10.68
C ASP A 56 6.68 -10.86 10.90
N GLY A 57 6.28 -10.11 9.88
CA GLY A 57 5.06 -9.29 9.87
C GLY A 57 5.22 -7.88 10.44
N VAL A 58 6.27 -7.61 11.20
CA VAL A 58 6.57 -6.30 11.79
C VAL A 58 8.02 -5.93 11.58
N ASP A 59 8.28 -4.83 10.92
CA ASP A 59 9.64 -4.27 10.79
C ASP A 59 9.91 -3.28 11.93
N TRP A 60 10.51 -3.76 13.00
CA TRP A 60 10.88 -2.95 14.17
C TRP A 60 11.86 -1.84 13.82
N ASN A 61 12.82 -2.11 12.92
CA ASN A 61 13.79 -1.12 12.48
C ASN A 61 13.13 0.00 11.67
N ALA A 62 12.13 -0.34 10.83
CA ALA A 62 11.37 0.66 10.09
C ALA A 62 10.49 1.53 11.02
N ILE A 63 9.93 0.93 12.08
CA ILE A 63 9.15 1.65 13.11
C ILE A 63 10.05 2.64 13.84
N GLU A 64 11.21 2.21 14.33
CA GLU A 64 12.18 3.06 15.02
C GLU A 64 12.62 4.24 14.13
N LYS A 65 13.04 3.95 12.90
CA LYS A 65 13.42 4.98 11.92
C LYS A 65 12.26 5.91 11.55
N ALA A 66 11.01 5.43 11.57
CA ALA A 66 9.85 6.29 11.33
C ALA A 66 9.61 7.21 12.52
N TRP A 67 9.74 6.71 13.75
CA TRP A 67 9.64 7.50 14.97
C TRP A 67 10.70 8.61 15.03
N GLU A 68 11.98 8.28 14.84
CA GLU A 68 13.06 9.26 14.81
C GLU A 68 12.80 10.37 13.79
N ARG A 69 12.40 10.00 12.57
CA ARG A 69 12.08 10.99 11.51
C ARG A 69 10.89 11.88 11.85
N ASN A 70 9.86 11.32 12.49
CA ASN A 70 8.70 12.08 12.92
C ASN A 70 9.09 13.06 14.06
N ALA A 71 9.85 12.61 15.05
CA ALA A 71 10.36 13.46 16.13
C ALA A 71 11.25 14.60 15.61
N GLN A 72 12.14 14.31 14.65
CA GLN A 72 12.96 15.33 14.00
C GLN A 72 12.11 16.36 13.23
N ALA A 73 11.08 15.90 12.52
CA ALA A 73 10.17 16.77 11.78
C ALA A 73 9.35 17.67 12.72
N GLU A 74 8.87 17.14 13.85
CA GLU A 74 8.19 17.91 14.88
C GLU A 74 9.11 18.97 15.51
N ALA A 75 10.35 18.59 15.84
CA ALA A 75 11.34 19.52 16.37
C ALA A 75 11.69 20.66 15.38
N GLN A 76 11.77 20.34 14.07
CA GLN A 76 11.98 21.36 13.03
C GLN A 76 10.81 22.34 12.93
N ILE A 77 9.58 21.85 13.04
CA ILE A 77 8.38 22.69 13.04
C ILE A 77 8.34 23.58 14.27
N ALA A 78 8.58 23.04 15.46
CA ALA A 78 8.63 23.82 16.69
C ALA A 78 9.65 24.95 16.61
N LYS A 79 10.85 24.68 16.04
CA LYS A 79 11.87 25.72 15.78
C LYS A 79 11.41 26.77 14.76
N ALA A 80 10.73 26.35 13.69
CA ALA A 80 10.21 27.28 12.68
C ALA A 80 9.09 28.17 13.24
N GLN A 81 8.21 27.61 14.04
CA GLN A 81 7.12 28.31 14.72
C GLN A 81 7.65 29.34 15.74
N ALA A 82 8.69 28.96 16.50
CA ALA A 82 9.35 29.87 17.43
C ALA A 82 10.02 31.07 16.73
N ARG A 83 10.51 30.88 15.49
CA ARG A 83 11.13 31.94 14.69
C ARG A 83 10.12 32.85 13.97
N ALA A 84 8.92 32.37 13.71
CA ALA A 84 7.88 33.08 12.99
C ALA A 84 6.48 32.70 13.52
N PRO A 85 6.09 33.21 14.71
CA PRO A 85 4.85 32.81 15.41
C PRO A 85 3.58 33.00 14.57
N ASP A 86 3.54 34.05 13.74
CA ASP A 86 2.36 34.45 12.96
C ASP A 86 2.25 33.74 11.60
N LYS A 87 3.23 32.90 11.22
CA LYS A 87 3.17 32.16 9.97
C LYS A 87 2.56 30.76 10.19
N PRO A 88 1.50 30.38 9.43
CA PRO A 88 0.97 29.03 9.53
C PRO A 88 2.02 28.00 9.08
N VAL A 89 2.49 27.18 9.99
CA VAL A 89 3.42 26.09 9.69
C VAL A 89 2.60 24.83 9.37
N ARG A 90 2.84 24.26 8.21
CA ARG A 90 2.14 23.04 7.78
C ARG A 90 2.57 21.86 8.68
N ALA A 91 1.57 21.15 9.24
CA ALA A 91 1.83 19.95 10.03
C ALA A 91 2.73 18.95 9.27
N PRO A 92 3.66 18.27 9.95
CA PRO A 92 4.56 17.32 9.33
C PRO A 92 3.77 16.16 8.75
N LYS A 93 4.21 15.66 7.62
CA LYS A 93 3.64 14.43 7.06
C LYS A 93 4.19 13.25 7.86
N ILE A 94 3.39 12.71 8.76
CA ILE A 94 3.72 11.51 9.53
C ILE A 94 4.01 10.36 8.56
N ARG A 95 5.18 9.77 8.67
CA ARG A 95 5.55 8.56 7.93
C ARG A 95 5.19 7.34 8.79
N GLY A 96 4.39 6.45 8.24
CA GLY A 96 4.09 5.17 8.85
C GLY A 96 5.17 4.13 8.55
N GLY A 97 5.40 3.22 9.49
CA GLY A 97 6.24 2.03 9.32
C GLY A 97 5.38 0.75 9.22
N SER A 98 4.24 0.78 8.54
CA SER A 98 3.38 -0.40 8.40
C SER A 98 3.89 -1.30 7.28
N THR A 99 4.04 -2.59 7.56
CA THR A 99 4.45 -3.62 6.61
C THR A 99 3.33 -4.03 5.65
N ILE A 100 3.69 -4.73 4.57
CA ILE A 100 2.73 -5.36 3.65
C ILE A 100 1.78 -6.30 4.41
N THR A 101 2.30 -7.10 5.34
CA THR A 101 1.49 -8.02 6.13
C THR A 101 0.51 -7.30 7.05
N GLN A 102 0.90 -6.20 7.69
CA GLN A 102 0.00 -5.36 8.48
C GLN A 102 -1.09 -4.72 7.61
N GLN A 103 -0.74 -4.23 6.43
CA GLN A 103 -1.71 -3.68 5.48
C GLN A 103 -2.69 -4.77 5.01
N LEU A 104 -2.19 -5.98 4.76
CA LEU A 104 -3.03 -7.13 4.39
C LEU A 104 -3.99 -7.50 5.53
N ALA A 105 -3.49 -7.66 6.76
CA ALA A 105 -4.31 -7.95 7.94
C ALA A 105 -5.45 -6.95 8.10
N LYS A 106 -5.13 -5.67 8.00
CA LYS A 106 -6.12 -4.59 8.01
C LYS A 106 -7.19 -4.77 6.92
N ASN A 107 -6.78 -4.98 5.68
CA ASN A 107 -7.69 -5.04 4.54
C ASN A 107 -8.56 -6.31 4.57
N LEU A 108 -8.02 -7.45 5.00
CA LEU A 108 -8.73 -8.72 5.05
C LEU A 108 -9.82 -8.76 6.12
N LEU A 109 -9.51 -8.27 7.33
CA LEU A 109 -10.23 -8.65 8.55
C LEU A 109 -10.79 -7.47 9.35
N LEU A 110 -10.28 -6.23 9.14
CA LEU A 110 -10.62 -5.10 9.98
C LEU A 110 -11.49 -4.06 9.26
N SER A 111 -12.28 -3.32 10.05
CA SER A 111 -13.06 -2.16 9.58
C SER A 111 -12.18 -0.92 9.38
N GLY A 112 -12.75 0.11 8.72
CA GLY A 112 -12.04 1.36 8.40
C GLY A 112 -11.78 2.31 9.59
N GLU A 113 -12.14 1.95 10.81
CA GLU A 113 -11.95 2.78 12.00
C GLU A 113 -10.47 3.01 12.32
N ARG A 114 -10.17 4.16 12.95
CA ARG A 114 -8.79 4.54 13.33
C ARG A 114 -8.67 4.67 14.84
N THR A 115 -8.54 3.53 15.53
CA THR A 115 -8.35 3.48 16.99
C THR A 115 -7.04 2.78 17.33
N LEU A 116 -6.50 3.02 18.53
CA LEU A 116 -5.31 2.31 19.03
C LEU A 116 -5.58 0.82 19.19
N LEU A 117 -6.79 0.46 19.66
CA LEU A 117 -7.20 -0.94 19.79
C LEU A 117 -7.16 -1.66 18.44
N ARG A 118 -7.67 -1.03 17.38
CA ARG A 118 -7.61 -1.58 16.03
C ARG A 118 -6.16 -1.73 15.56
N LYS A 119 -5.26 -0.80 15.89
CA LYS A 119 -3.83 -0.94 15.54
C LYS A 119 -3.20 -2.13 16.28
N GLY A 120 -3.59 -2.40 17.51
CA GLY A 120 -3.19 -3.61 18.25
C GLY A 120 -3.70 -4.89 17.60
N GLN A 121 -4.97 -4.91 17.15
CA GLN A 121 -5.54 -6.04 16.40
C GLN A 121 -4.80 -6.29 15.07
N GLU A 122 -4.50 -5.22 14.32
CA GLU A 122 -3.72 -5.29 13.08
C GLU A 122 -2.36 -5.96 13.30
N PHE A 123 -1.69 -5.61 14.40
CA PHE A 123 -0.42 -6.19 14.79
C PHE A 123 -0.52 -7.69 15.07
N VAL A 124 -1.45 -8.12 15.94
CA VAL A 124 -1.66 -9.53 16.27
C VAL A 124 -2.03 -10.34 15.03
N LEU A 125 -2.93 -9.81 14.19
CA LEU A 125 -3.34 -10.48 12.97
C LEU A 125 -2.20 -10.59 11.95
N ALA A 126 -1.30 -9.62 11.88
CA ALA A 126 -0.12 -9.70 11.02
C ALA A 126 0.81 -10.84 11.46
N LEU A 127 1.07 -10.99 12.77
CA LEU A 127 1.85 -12.11 13.29
C LEU A 127 1.19 -13.46 13.00
N LEU A 128 -0.13 -13.57 13.14
CA LEU A 128 -0.85 -14.79 12.81
C LEU A 128 -0.78 -15.13 11.32
N LEU A 129 -0.90 -14.15 10.43
CA LEU A 129 -0.75 -14.37 8.99
C LEU A 129 0.63 -14.91 8.64
N GLU A 130 1.69 -14.38 9.24
CA GLU A 130 3.07 -14.86 9.03
C GLU A 130 3.30 -16.29 9.54
N GLN A 131 2.61 -16.68 10.61
CA GLN A 131 2.68 -18.06 11.11
C GLN A 131 1.93 -19.06 10.22
N LEU A 132 0.87 -18.61 9.55
CA LEU A 132 -0.03 -19.47 8.78
C LEU A 132 0.26 -19.51 7.28
N LEU A 133 0.94 -18.49 6.74
CA LEU A 133 1.14 -18.30 5.31
C LEU A 133 2.61 -18.03 5.00
N SER A 134 3.09 -18.53 3.86
CA SER A 134 4.40 -18.11 3.34
C SER A 134 4.39 -16.64 2.89
N LYS A 135 5.55 -16.00 2.89
CA LYS A 135 5.76 -14.64 2.35
C LYS A 135 5.22 -14.49 0.93
N GLN A 136 5.48 -15.48 0.08
CA GLN A 136 4.96 -15.54 -1.28
C GLN A 136 3.42 -15.47 -1.29
N ARG A 137 2.75 -16.24 -0.41
CA ARG A 137 1.30 -16.26 -0.33
C ARG A 137 0.72 -14.96 0.23
N ILE A 138 1.37 -14.37 1.21
CA ILE A 138 1.00 -13.04 1.74
C ILE A 138 1.05 -11.99 0.64
N LEU A 139 2.14 -11.93 -0.13
CA LEU A 139 2.29 -10.99 -1.23
C LEU A 139 1.27 -11.25 -2.36
N GLU A 140 1.01 -12.52 -2.67
CA GLU A 140 -0.01 -12.89 -3.66
C GLU A 140 -1.40 -12.38 -3.26
N ILE A 141 -1.84 -12.63 -2.02
CA ILE A 141 -3.14 -12.16 -1.54
C ILE A 141 -3.18 -10.62 -1.52
N TYR A 142 -2.11 -9.98 -1.05
CA TYR A 142 -2.01 -8.53 -1.02
C TYR A 142 -2.19 -7.92 -2.41
N LEU A 143 -1.41 -8.39 -3.39
CA LEU A 143 -1.45 -7.89 -4.77
C LEU A 143 -2.80 -8.13 -5.47
N ASN A 144 -3.56 -9.14 -5.06
CA ASN A 144 -4.87 -9.46 -5.61
C ASN A 144 -6.03 -8.73 -4.90
N SER A 145 -5.81 -8.17 -3.71
CA SER A 145 -6.88 -7.60 -2.88
C SER A 145 -6.79 -6.10 -2.65
N VAL A 146 -5.59 -5.49 -2.81
CA VAL A 146 -5.39 -4.06 -2.56
C VAL A 146 -6.07 -3.20 -3.63
N GLU A 147 -6.56 -2.02 -3.22
CA GLU A 147 -7.21 -1.06 -4.11
C GLU A 147 -6.18 -0.22 -4.85
N TRP A 148 -6.34 -0.05 -6.18
CA TRP A 148 -5.55 0.82 -7.02
C TRP A 148 -6.31 1.99 -7.64
N GLY A 149 -7.62 2.07 -7.46
CA GLY A 149 -8.49 3.13 -7.96
C GLY A 149 -9.93 2.93 -7.46
N ASP A 150 -10.84 3.81 -7.82
CA ASP A 150 -12.24 3.72 -7.40
C ASP A 150 -12.91 2.43 -7.93
N GLY A 151 -13.02 1.41 -7.06
CA GLY A 151 -13.55 0.09 -7.41
C GLY A 151 -12.59 -0.78 -8.24
N VAL A 152 -11.28 -0.48 -8.27
CA VAL A 152 -10.26 -1.26 -8.97
C VAL A 152 -9.42 -2.02 -7.94
N PHE A 153 -9.62 -3.32 -7.84
CA PHE A 153 -8.96 -4.18 -6.87
C PHE A 153 -8.09 -5.23 -7.56
N GLY A 154 -6.87 -5.39 -7.05
CA GLY A 154 -5.93 -6.38 -7.54
C GLY A 154 -5.12 -5.96 -8.76
N ALA A 155 -3.98 -6.64 -8.90
CA ALA A 155 -2.95 -6.33 -9.90
C ALA A 155 -3.45 -6.40 -11.34
N GLU A 156 -4.23 -7.44 -11.68
CA GLU A 156 -4.73 -7.62 -13.05
C GLU A 156 -5.74 -6.52 -13.41
N ALA A 157 -6.70 -6.24 -12.52
CA ALA A 157 -7.66 -5.17 -12.75
C ALA A 157 -6.98 -3.80 -12.89
N ALA A 158 -5.93 -3.54 -12.09
CA ALA A 158 -5.13 -2.32 -12.18
C ALA A 158 -4.37 -2.22 -13.51
N ALA A 159 -3.71 -3.30 -13.94
CA ALA A 159 -2.96 -3.35 -15.21
C ALA A 159 -3.89 -3.11 -16.41
N GLN A 160 -5.05 -3.74 -16.42
CA GLN A 160 -6.07 -3.54 -17.46
C GLN A 160 -6.64 -2.13 -17.43
N HIS A 161 -6.92 -1.58 -16.22
CA HIS A 161 -7.51 -0.26 -16.06
C HIS A 161 -6.58 0.84 -16.57
N TYR A 162 -5.32 0.84 -16.13
CA TYR A 162 -4.37 1.92 -16.42
C TYR A 162 -3.59 1.74 -17.71
N PHE A 163 -3.28 0.49 -18.10
CA PHE A 163 -2.34 0.22 -19.20
C PHE A 163 -2.90 -0.67 -20.32
N LYS A 164 -4.13 -1.18 -20.18
CA LYS A 164 -4.80 -2.03 -21.18
C LYS A 164 -4.00 -3.30 -21.53
N LYS A 165 -3.30 -3.85 -20.55
CA LYS A 165 -2.48 -5.06 -20.71
C LYS A 165 -2.55 -5.96 -19.46
N PRO A 166 -2.19 -7.25 -19.58
CA PRO A 166 -2.14 -8.15 -18.43
C PRO A 166 -1.07 -7.74 -17.40
N ALA A 167 -1.31 -8.03 -16.12
CA ALA A 167 -0.36 -7.79 -15.03
C ALA A 167 1.00 -8.47 -15.25
N ALA A 168 1.02 -9.62 -15.94
CA ALA A 168 2.25 -10.33 -16.31
C ALA A 168 3.17 -9.53 -17.23
N ARG A 169 2.65 -8.57 -17.99
CA ARG A 169 3.38 -7.79 -19.00
C ARG A 169 3.65 -6.34 -18.60
N LEU A 170 3.53 -5.99 -17.32
CA LEU A 170 3.87 -4.66 -16.84
C LEU A 170 5.37 -4.40 -16.97
N SER A 171 5.72 -3.28 -17.59
CA SER A 171 7.10 -2.78 -17.62
C SER A 171 7.55 -2.26 -16.25
N PRO A 172 8.87 -2.09 -16.01
CA PRO A 172 9.37 -1.52 -14.76
C PRO A 172 8.71 -0.18 -14.38
N GLN A 173 8.52 0.70 -15.37
CA GLN A 173 7.92 2.02 -15.16
C GLN A 173 6.42 1.94 -14.78
N GLU A 174 5.68 1.06 -15.44
CA GLU A 174 4.25 0.85 -15.15
C GLU A 174 4.06 0.21 -13.79
N ALA A 175 4.86 -0.80 -13.45
CA ALA A 175 4.88 -1.47 -12.17
C ALA A 175 5.19 -0.49 -11.02
N ALA A 176 6.27 0.29 -11.17
CA ALA A 176 6.64 1.31 -10.19
C ALA A 176 5.55 2.39 -10.05
N ARG A 177 4.90 2.79 -11.13
CA ARG A 177 3.79 3.74 -11.08
C ARG A 177 2.61 3.20 -10.28
N LEU A 178 2.21 1.96 -10.47
CA LEU A 178 1.17 1.33 -9.65
C LEU A 178 1.57 1.30 -8.18
N ALA A 179 2.79 0.87 -7.86
CA ALA A 179 3.27 0.82 -6.49
C ALA A 179 3.21 2.20 -5.80
N VAL A 180 3.60 3.28 -6.49
CA VAL A 180 3.53 4.65 -5.95
C VAL A 180 2.09 5.12 -5.69
N MET A 181 1.10 4.55 -6.37
CA MET A 181 -0.32 4.91 -6.20
C MET A 181 -0.94 4.31 -4.93
N LEU A 182 -0.42 3.21 -4.39
CA LEU A 182 -1.00 2.44 -3.28
C LEU A 182 -1.36 3.27 -2.03
N PRO A 183 -0.56 4.26 -1.59
CA PRO A 183 -0.91 5.04 -0.40
C PRO A 183 -2.17 5.92 -0.55
N ALA A 184 -2.56 6.26 -1.77
CA ALA A 184 -3.73 7.11 -2.05
C ALA A 184 -4.28 6.89 -3.48
N PRO A 185 -4.74 5.67 -3.81
CA PRO A 185 -5.05 5.28 -5.19
C PRO A 185 -6.11 6.16 -5.82
N LYS A 186 -7.23 6.41 -5.17
CA LYS A 186 -8.33 7.28 -5.66
C LYS A 186 -7.88 8.73 -5.92
N ARG A 187 -6.88 9.22 -5.17
CA ARG A 187 -6.31 10.56 -5.41
C ARG A 187 -5.44 10.57 -6.66
N PHE A 188 -4.54 9.60 -6.79
CA PHE A 188 -3.62 9.53 -7.92
C PHE A 188 -4.32 9.17 -9.24
N GLU A 189 -5.41 8.44 -9.19
CA GLU A 189 -6.30 8.21 -10.34
C GLU A 189 -6.82 9.52 -10.93
N LYS A 190 -7.17 10.50 -10.09
CA LYS A 190 -7.64 11.85 -10.51
C LYS A 190 -6.52 12.76 -11.00
N THR A 191 -5.27 12.48 -10.64
CA THR A 191 -4.11 13.31 -10.99
C THR A 191 -2.98 12.52 -11.63
N PRO A 192 -3.24 11.83 -12.76
CA PRO A 192 -2.29 10.89 -13.37
C PRO A 192 -1.01 11.58 -13.89
N GLY A 193 -1.07 12.86 -14.24
CA GLY A 193 0.07 13.66 -14.72
C GLY A 193 0.87 14.36 -13.63
N SER A 194 0.66 14.08 -12.33
CA SER A 194 1.34 14.82 -11.26
C SER A 194 2.86 14.60 -11.28
N ALA A 195 3.62 15.70 -11.11
CA ALA A 195 5.08 15.66 -11.01
C ALA A 195 5.57 14.79 -9.85
N TYR A 196 4.81 14.75 -8.76
CA TYR A 196 5.09 13.86 -7.62
C TYR A 196 5.06 12.39 -8.04
N LEU A 197 3.99 11.97 -8.73
CA LEU A 197 3.85 10.60 -9.21
C LEU A 197 5.01 10.21 -10.14
N ALA A 198 5.34 11.08 -11.10
CA ALA A 198 6.45 10.86 -12.03
C ALA A 198 7.81 10.78 -11.30
N GLY A 199 8.07 11.67 -10.35
CA GLY A 199 9.31 11.68 -9.58
C GLY A 199 9.47 10.44 -8.70
N ARG A 200 8.41 10.05 -7.99
CA ARG A 200 8.42 8.84 -7.14
C ARG A 200 8.54 7.56 -7.97
N THR A 201 7.89 7.49 -9.13
CA THR A 201 8.04 6.35 -10.05
C THR A 201 9.50 6.13 -10.43
N ARG A 202 10.24 7.19 -10.82
CA ARG A 202 11.68 7.09 -11.11
C ARG A 202 12.48 6.57 -9.92
N THR A 203 12.18 7.04 -8.71
CA THR A 203 12.83 6.57 -7.48
C THR A 203 12.60 5.07 -7.25
N ILE A 204 11.37 4.58 -7.45
CA ILE A 204 11.06 3.17 -7.27
C ILE A 204 11.72 2.32 -8.37
N VAL A 205 11.70 2.76 -9.63
CA VAL A 205 12.42 2.06 -10.72
C VAL A 205 13.90 1.87 -10.39
N ALA A 206 14.54 2.90 -9.84
CA ALA A 206 15.96 2.82 -9.47
C ALA A 206 16.24 1.87 -8.29
N ARG A 207 15.25 1.65 -7.40
CA ARG A 207 15.41 0.85 -6.17
C ARG A 207 14.88 -0.58 -6.30
N MET A 208 13.86 -0.80 -7.12
CA MET A 208 13.16 -2.09 -7.15
C MET A 208 14.04 -3.27 -7.59
N GLY A 209 15.18 -3.01 -8.23
CA GLY A 209 16.14 -4.06 -8.62
C GLY A 209 16.77 -4.76 -7.43
N SER A 210 16.94 -4.08 -6.29
CA SER A 210 17.48 -4.65 -5.05
C SER A 210 16.44 -5.31 -4.15
N ALA A 211 15.14 -5.16 -4.46
CA ALA A 211 14.10 -5.79 -3.66
C ALA A 211 14.13 -7.31 -3.83
N GLU A 212 14.18 -8.05 -2.74
CA GLU A 212 14.13 -9.51 -2.73
C GLU A 212 12.70 -10.01 -2.87
N LEU A 213 12.51 -11.05 -3.67
CA LEU A 213 11.22 -11.75 -3.82
C LEU A 213 11.20 -12.98 -2.92
N PRO A 214 10.06 -13.27 -2.27
CA PRO A 214 9.89 -14.48 -1.50
C PRO A 214 9.73 -15.73 -2.35
#